data_5edc1d53527b9ca4a1d9ba3afb3e84f8
#
_entry.id   5edc1d53527b9ca4a1d9ba3afb3e84f8
#
_cell.length_a   1.000
_cell.length_b   1.000
_cell.length_c   1.000
_cell.angle_alpha   90.00
_cell.angle_beta   90.00
_cell.angle_gamma   90.00
#
_symmetry.space_group_name_H-M   'P 1'
#
loop_
_entity.id
_entity.type
_entity.pdbx_description
1 polymer ?
#
loop_
_entity_poly.entity_id
_entity_poly.type
_entity_poly.pdbx_seq_one_letter_code
_entity_poly.pdbx_strand_id
1 'polypeptide(L)'
;MSKKKATAKANFQKTSRKDALVVGAKLSQALWPLCKVVTLVGSIRQGKDMIGDIDIVVIPSIEPAEFLERCKDIVEYEYGGKKKSFGMFMDRPINIFVTDESGYGACTYQMTGPAMYNIRMRMVAKKKGFRLNEYGLY
;
A
#
# COMPACT_ATOMS: atom_id res chain seq x y z
N MET A 1 -8.23 10.04 -16.10
CA MET A 1 -7.40 9.15 -15.25
C MET A 1 -7.94 9.06 -13.84
N SER A 2 -7.93 10.14 -13.05
CA SER A 2 -8.43 10.10 -11.68
C SER A 2 -9.92 9.74 -11.60
N LYS A 3 -10.72 10.17 -12.56
CA LYS A 3 -12.13 9.84 -12.65
C LYS A 3 -12.35 8.35 -12.88
N LYS A 4 -11.56 7.73 -13.76
CA LYS A 4 -11.60 6.28 -14.02
C LYS A 4 -11.18 5.48 -12.79
N LYS A 5 -10.12 5.93 -12.10
CA LYS A 5 -9.63 5.32 -10.87
C LYS A 5 -10.70 5.36 -9.78
N ALA A 6 -11.33 6.51 -9.56
CA ALA A 6 -12.37 6.67 -8.57
C ALA A 6 -13.58 5.78 -8.87
N THR A 7 -13.98 5.67 -10.16
CA THR A 7 -15.09 4.82 -10.58
C THR A 7 -14.78 3.35 -10.32
N ALA A 8 -13.58 2.88 -10.66
CA ALA A 8 -13.17 1.51 -10.42
C ALA A 8 -13.21 1.17 -8.93
N LYS A 9 -12.67 2.05 -8.09
CA LYS A 9 -12.70 1.89 -6.63
C LYS A 9 -14.12 1.85 -6.08
N ALA A 10 -14.97 2.77 -6.53
CA ALA A 10 -16.34 2.89 -6.04
C ALA A 10 -17.21 1.70 -6.43
N ASN A 11 -16.93 1.07 -7.57
CA ASN A 11 -17.74 -0.03 -8.08
C ASN A 11 -17.39 -1.39 -7.47
N PHE A 12 -16.24 -1.50 -6.80
CA PHE A 12 -15.85 -2.76 -6.20
C PHE A 12 -16.45 -2.91 -4.82
N GLN A 13 -17.19 -4.00 -4.66
CA GLN A 13 -17.73 -4.38 -3.37
C GLN A 13 -16.60 -4.89 -2.47
N LYS A 14 -16.76 -4.67 -1.17
CA LYS A 14 -15.82 -5.24 -0.20
C LYS A 14 -15.94 -6.75 -0.20
N THR A 15 -14.82 -7.41 0.06
CA THR A 15 -14.76 -8.87 0.18
C THR A 15 -14.42 -9.25 1.62
N SER A 16 -14.61 -10.51 1.98
CA SER A 16 -14.25 -11.00 3.30
C SER A 16 -12.74 -10.89 3.52
N ARG A 17 -12.33 -10.76 4.78
CA ARG A 17 -10.91 -10.73 5.13
C ARG A 17 -10.18 -11.99 4.65
N LYS A 18 -10.85 -13.15 4.77
CA LYS A 18 -10.29 -14.43 4.30
C LYS A 18 -9.97 -14.40 2.81
N ASP A 19 -10.91 -13.94 1.99
CA ASP A 19 -10.71 -13.86 0.54
C ASP A 19 -9.64 -12.83 0.18
N ALA A 20 -9.66 -11.67 0.85
CA ALA A 20 -8.64 -10.64 0.65
C ALA A 20 -7.24 -11.12 1.01
N LEU A 21 -7.10 -11.93 2.07
CA LEU A 21 -5.82 -12.51 2.46
C LEU A 21 -5.28 -13.47 1.39
N VAL A 22 -6.15 -14.23 0.74
CA VAL A 22 -5.73 -15.10 -0.37
C VAL A 22 -5.15 -14.27 -1.51
N VAL A 23 -5.84 -13.22 -1.91
CA VAL A 23 -5.37 -12.32 -2.98
C VAL A 23 -4.08 -11.62 -2.55
N GLY A 24 -4.04 -11.11 -1.32
CA GLY A 24 -2.86 -10.44 -0.78
C GLY A 24 -1.64 -11.35 -0.71
N ALA A 25 -1.83 -12.62 -0.33
CA ALA A 25 -0.75 -13.60 -0.31
C ALA A 25 -0.21 -13.86 -1.71
N LYS A 26 -1.08 -13.99 -2.71
CA LYS A 26 -0.67 -14.19 -4.10
C LYS A 26 0.05 -12.98 -4.66
N LEU A 27 -0.41 -11.78 -4.34
CA LEU A 27 0.27 -10.54 -4.72
C LEU A 27 1.65 -10.46 -4.08
N SER A 28 1.75 -10.79 -2.80
CA SER A 28 3.03 -10.80 -2.08
C SER A 28 4.02 -11.78 -2.72
N GLN A 29 3.55 -12.97 -3.08
CA GLN A 29 4.39 -13.97 -3.76
C GLN A 29 4.86 -13.47 -5.13
N ALA A 30 3.99 -12.80 -5.88
CA ALA A 30 4.34 -12.28 -7.19
C ALA A 30 5.38 -11.14 -7.11
N LEU A 31 5.28 -10.30 -6.08
CA LEU A 31 6.21 -9.18 -5.88
C LEU A 31 7.52 -9.59 -5.19
N TRP A 32 7.52 -10.69 -4.47
CA TRP A 32 8.64 -11.14 -3.64
C TRP A 32 9.98 -11.16 -4.39
N PRO A 33 10.08 -11.69 -5.62
CA PRO A 33 11.37 -11.72 -6.33
C PRO A 33 11.94 -10.34 -6.63
N LEU A 34 11.13 -9.29 -6.60
CA LEU A 34 11.54 -7.92 -6.91
C LEU A 34 11.81 -7.08 -5.67
N CYS A 35 11.62 -7.65 -4.47
CA CYS A 35 11.62 -6.88 -3.24
C CYS A 35 12.49 -7.48 -2.16
N LYS A 36 13.04 -6.62 -1.29
CA LYS A 36 13.66 -7.03 -0.03
C LYS A 36 12.60 -7.30 1.03
N VAL A 37 11.52 -6.52 1.02
CA VAL A 37 10.43 -6.61 2.00
C VAL A 37 9.11 -6.41 1.28
N VAL A 38 8.12 -7.21 1.64
CA VAL A 38 6.73 -7.08 1.19
C VAL A 38 5.84 -7.27 2.41
N THR A 39 4.96 -6.30 2.69
CA THR A 39 4.10 -6.33 3.88
C THR A 39 2.69 -5.88 3.55
N LEU A 40 1.71 -6.72 3.87
CA LEU A 40 0.30 -6.33 3.80
C LEU A 40 -0.02 -5.38 4.95
N VAL A 41 -0.70 -4.29 4.64
CA VAL A 41 -1.06 -3.26 5.62
C VAL A 41 -2.54 -2.87 5.45
N GLY A 42 -2.93 -1.70 5.95
CA GLY A 42 -4.29 -1.20 5.81
C GLY A 42 -5.33 -2.04 6.52
N SER A 43 -6.49 -2.18 5.91
CA SER A 43 -7.64 -2.86 6.52
C SER A 43 -7.36 -4.32 6.86
N ILE A 44 -6.56 -5.02 6.05
CA ILE A 44 -6.18 -6.41 6.33
C ILE A 44 -5.42 -6.49 7.65
N ARG A 45 -4.42 -5.64 7.85
CA ARG A 45 -3.60 -5.66 9.07
C ARG A 45 -4.36 -5.15 10.28
N GLN A 46 -5.32 -4.26 10.08
CA GLN A 46 -6.19 -3.79 11.15
C GLN A 46 -7.18 -4.84 11.63
N GLY A 47 -7.32 -5.95 10.91
CA GLY A 47 -8.22 -7.03 11.29
C GLY A 47 -9.68 -6.77 10.96
N LYS A 48 -9.97 -5.89 10.01
CA LYS A 48 -11.35 -5.63 9.60
C LYS A 48 -11.95 -6.85 8.92
N ASP A 49 -13.25 -7.09 9.15
CA ASP A 49 -13.94 -8.25 8.60
C ASP A 49 -14.17 -8.14 7.09
N MET A 50 -14.38 -6.91 6.62
CA MET A 50 -14.62 -6.64 5.20
C MET A 50 -13.54 -5.72 4.66
N ILE A 51 -12.97 -6.10 3.51
CA ILE A 51 -11.83 -5.43 2.91
C ILE A 51 -12.23 -4.87 1.54
N GLY A 52 -11.98 -3.58 1.32
CA GLY A 52 -12.14 -2.95 0.02
C GLY A 52 -10.86 -3.07 -0.81
N ASP A 53 -9.95 -2.13 -0.58
CA ASP A 53 -8.63 -2.14 -1.24
C ASP A 53 -7.68 -3.04 -0.47
N ILE A 54 -6.73 -3.63 -1.20
CA ILE A 54 -5.61 -4.34 -0.60
C ILE A 54 -4.40 -3.41 -0.65
N ASP A 55 -3.85 -3.09 0.51
CA ASP A 55 -2.70 -2.19 0.63
C ASP A 55 -1.45 -2.98 0.97
N ILE A 56 -0.38 -2.73 0.24
CA ILE A 56 0.89 -3.42 0.42
C ILE A 56 2.04 -2.41 0.42
N VAL A 57 2.98 -2.59 1.36
CA VAL A 57 4.19 -1.77 1.44
C VAL A 57 5.37 -2.64 1.01
N VAL A 58 6.20 -2.11 0.14
CA VAL A 58 7.36 -2.84 -0.37
C VAL A 58 8.64 -2.01 -0.25
N ILE A 59 9.76 -2.72 -0.05
CA ILE A 59 11.08 -2.17 -0.28
C ILE A 59 11.65 -2.94 -1.48
N PRO A 60 11.76 -2.31 -2.66
CA PRO A 60 12.30 -2.99 -3.83
C PRO A 60 13.77 -3.38 -3.64
N SER A 61 14.18 -4.48 -4.23
CA SER A 61 15.58 -4.87 -4.32
C SER A 61 16.28 -4.30 -5.56
N ILE A 62 15.52 -3.64 -6.43
CA ILE A 62 15.98 -3.01 -7.67
C ILE A 62 15.60 -1.54 -7.63
N GLU A 63 16.06 -0.76 -8.61
CA GLU A 63 15.71 0.66 -8.71
C GLU A 63 14.19 0.85 -8.79
N PRO A 64 13.64 1.87 -8.11
CA PRO A 64 12.19 2.10 -8.10
C PRO A 64 11.56 2.20 -9.49
N ALA A 65 12.24 2.83 -10.44
CA ALA A 65 11.73 2.94 -11.80
C ALA A 65 11.67 1.57 -12.49
N GLU A 66 12.68 0.73 -12.29
CA GLU A 66 12.69 -0.63 -12.82
C GLU A 66 11.64 -1.50 -12.14
N PHE A 67 11.48 -1.34 -10.83
CA PHE A 67 10.43 -2.03 -10.08
C PHE A 67 9.04 -1.72 -10.66
N LEU A 68 8.77 -0.44 -10.92
CA LEU A 68 7.51 -0.02 -11.52
C LEU A 68 7.28 -0.67 -12.89
N GLU A 69 8.31 -0.71 -13.73
CA GLU A 69 8.22 -1.35 -15.04
C GLU A 69 7.93 -2.85 -14.93
N ARG A 70 8.61 -3.54 -14.03
CA ARG A 70 8.39 -4.96 -13.83
C ARG A 70 7.03 -5.29 -13.25
N CYS A 71 6.50 -4.42 -12.41
CA CYS A 71 5.17 -4.60 -11.84
C CYS A 71 4.06 -4.55 -12.88
N LYS A 72 4.30 -3.95 -14.05
CA LYS A 72 3.32 -3.94 -15.15
C LYS A 72 2.96 -5.34 -15.63
N ASP A 73 3.84 -6.31 -15.46
CA ASP A 73 3.58 -7.70 -15.81
C ASP A 73 2.76 -8.45 -14.74
N ILE A 74 2.62 -7.85 -13.57
CA ILE A 74 1.94 -8.47 -12.42
C ILE A 74 0.60 -7.79 -12.17
N VAL A 75 0.56 -6.46 -12.23
CA VAL A 75 -0.56 -5.62 -11.85
C VAL A 75 -1.05 -4.82 -13.04
N GLU A 76 -2.35 -4.77 -13.22
CA GLU A 76 -2.97 -3.89 -14.20
C GLU A 76 -3.09 -2.50 -13.60
N TYR A 77 -2.16 -1.60 -13.98
CA TYR A 77 -2.12 -0.25 -13.43
C TYR A 77 -3.22 0.65 -13.94
N GLU A 78 -3.84 1.37 -13.01
CA GLU A 78 -4.64 2.58 -13.30
C GLU A 78 -3.80 3.83 -13.09
N TYR A 79 -2.90 3.79 -12.11
CA TYR A 79 -1.98 4.88 -11.79
C TYR A 79 -0.68 4.28 -11.28
N GLY A 80 0.43 4.72 -11.84
CA GLY A 80 1.75 4.26 -11.40
C GLY A 80 2.68 5.42 -11.10
N GLY A 81 3.03 5.60 -9.82
CA GLY A 81 4.04 6.54 -9.38
C GLY A 81 5.20 5.83 -8.72
N LYS A 82 6.31 6.55 -8.52
CA LYS A 82 7.52 5.96 -7.93
C LYS A 82 7.32 5.49 -6.49
N LYS A 83 6.45 6.18 -5.73
CA LYS A 83 6.22 5.89 -4.31
C LYS A 83 4.88 5.26 -4.03
N LYS A 84 3.92 5.43 -4.93
CA LYS A 84 2.59 4.86 -4.80
C LYS A 84 2.02 4.51 -6.16
N SER A 85 1.47 3.31 -6.26
CA SER A 85 0.77 2.85 -7.46
C SER A 85 -0.60 2.33 -7.08
N PHE A 86 -1.56 2.52 -7.96
CA PHE A 86 -2.90 1.95 -7.84
C PHE A 86 -3.19 1.11 -9.07
N GLY A 87 -3.76 -0.06 -8.86
CA GLY A 87 -4.12 -0.94 -9.96
C GLY A 87 -5.03 -2.07 -9.52
N MET A 88 -5.15 -3.05 -10.39
CA MET A 88 -5.99 -4.23 -10.19
C MET A 88 -5.12 -5.48 -10.19
N PHE A 89 -5.42 -6.39 -9.27
CA PHE A 89 -4.80 -7.71 -9.21
C PHE A 89 -5.87 -8.72 -8.80
N MET A 90 -6.07 -9.75 -9.63
CA MET A 90 -7.13 -10.74 -9.40
C MET A 90 -8.50 -10.09 -9.16
N ASP A 91 -8.82 -9.09 -9.99
CA ASP A 91 -10.07 -8.33 -9.94
C ASP A 91 -10.30 -7.56 -8.63
N ARG A 92 -9.24 -7.30 -7.85
CA ARG A 92 -9.33 -6.51 -6.63
C ARG A 92 -8.49 -5.23 -6.76
N PRO A 93 -8.99 -4.10 -6.27
CA PRO A 93 -8.20 -2.87 -6.25
C PRO A 93 -7.06 -3.01 -5.23
N ILE A 94 -5.87 -2.64 -5.66
CA ILE A 94 -4.68 -2.70 -4.81
C ILE A 94 -3.93 -1.39 -4.84
N ASN A 95 -3.27 -1.09 -3.73
CA ASN A 95 -2.34 0.04 -3.61
C ASN A 95 -0.97 -0.51 -3.22
N ILE A 96 0.06 -0.13 -3.97
CA ILE A 96 1.45 -0.49 -3.68
C ILE A 96 2.17 0.77 -3.24
N PHE A 97 2.69 0.75 -2.01
CA PHE A 97 3.48 1.85 -1.45
C PHE A 97 4.93 1.43 -1.44
N VAL A 98 5.77 2.21 -2.14
CA VAL A 98 7.21 1.94 -2.25
C VAL A 98 7.96 2.82 -1.26
N THR A 99 8.80 2.19 -0.45
CA THR A 99 9.62 2.91 0.52
C THR A 99 11.03 2.32 0.53
N ASP A 100 11.86 2.82 1.42
CA ASP A 100 13.19 2.30 1.69
C ASP A 100 13.32 1.89 3.16
N GLU A 101 14.50 1.42 3.54
CA GLU A 101 14.73 0.94 4.90
C GLU A 101 14.53 2.02 5.95
N SER A 102 14.86 3.27 5.63
CA SER A 102 14.69 4.38 6.58
C SER A 102 13.23 4.79 6.77
N GLY A 103 12.41 4.65 5.73
CA GLY A 103 11.00 5.04 5.77
C GLY A 103 10.02 3.93 6.08
N TYR A 104 10.49 2.68 6.13
CA TYR A 104 9.61 1.51 6.22
C TYR A 104 8.72 1.51 7.46
N GLY A 105 9.31 1.78 8.62
CA GLY A 105 8.55 1.80 9.87
C GLY A 105 7.44 2.84 9.87
N ALA A 106 7.74 4.06 9.44
CA ALA A 106 6.75 5.13 9.36
C ALA A 106 5.68 4.82 8.31
N CYS A 107 6.08 4.28 7.16
CA CYS A 107 5.16 3.94 6.09
C CYS A 107 4.17 2.85 6.53
N THR A 108 4.64 1.75 7.09
CA THR A 108 3.77 0.67 7.55
C THR A 108 2.85 1.13 8.68
N TYR A 109 3.36 1.91 9.59
CA TYR A 109 2.58 2.46 10.69
C TYR A 109 1.47 3.37 10.17
N GLN A 110 1.81 4.28 9.26
CA GLN A 110 0.89 5.24 8.65
C GLN A 110 -0.23 4.54 7.88
N MET A 111 0.10 3.50 7.14
CA MET A 111 -0.86 2.77 6.31
C MET A 111 -1.69 1.76 7.11
N THR A 112 -1.27 1.40 8.32
CA THR A 112 -1.95 0.40 9.15
C THR A 112 -2.88 1.03 10.19
N GLY A 113 -2.47 2.16 10.79
CA GLY A 113 -3.20 2.77 11.90
C GLY A 113 -4.54 3.35 11.50
N PRO A 114 -5.51 3.41 12.41
CA PRO A 114 -6.75 4.16 12.17
C PRO A 114 -6.45 5.63 11.88
N ALA A 115 -7.26 6.26 11.03
CA ALA A 115 -7.05 7.63 10.59
C ALA A 115 -6.87 8.61 11.76
N MET A 116 -7.70 8.49 12.81
CA MET A 116 -7.61 9.38 13.97
C MET A 116 -6.31 9.19 14.75
N TYR A 117 -5.83 7.95 14.82
CA TYR A 117 -4.55 7.66 15.47
C TYR A 117 -3.40 8.29 14.68
N ASN A 118 -3.41 8.17 13.38
CA ASN A 118 -2.40 8.78 12.52
C ASN A 118 -2.39 10.29 12.66
N ILE A 119 -3.55 10.93 12.75
CA ILE A 119 -3.66 12.38 12.97
C ILE A 119 -3.00 12.76 14.29
N ARG A 120 -3.29 12.03 15.36
CA ARG A 120 -2.68 12.28 16.68
C ARG A 120 -1.16 12.17 16.63
N MET A 121 -0.64 11.14 15.98
CA MET A 121 0.80 10.94 15.88
C MET A 121 1.47 12.04 15.07
N ARG A 122 0.85 12.52 14.02
CA ARG A 122 1.35 13.66 13.23
C ARG A 122 1.39 14.93 14.08
N MET A 123 0.38 15.16 14.90
CA MET A 123 0.33 16.31 15.79
C MET A 123 1.40 16.26 16.87
N VAL A 124 1.63 15.08 17.47
CA VAL A 124 2.70 14.90 18.46
C VAL A 124 4.06 15.14 17.81
N ALA A 125 4.30 14.60 16.64
CA ALA A 125 5.56 14.81 15.91
C ALA A 125 5.78 16.30 15.64
N LYS A 126 4.75 17.01 15.18
CA LYS A 126 4.82 18.44 14.91
C LYS A 126 5.18 19.26 16.15
N LYS A 127 4.59 18.94 17.31
CA LYS A 127 4.89 19.62 18.57
C LYS A 127 6.36 19.45 18.97
N LYS A 128 6.97 18.34 18.61
CA LYS A 128 8.38 18.06 18.90
C LYS A 128 9.33 18.56 17.81
N GLY A 129 8.83 19.29 16.82
CA GLY A 129 9.64 19.82 15.74
C GLY A 129 9.88 18.82 14.60
N PHE A 130 9.12 17.74 14.54
CA PHE A 130 9.22 16.73 13.49
C PHE A 130 8.00 16.74 12.60
N ARG A 131 8.13 16.08 11.46
CA ARG A 131 7.01 15.83 10.54
C ARG A 131 6.91 14.33 10.29
N LEU A 132 5.73 13.79 10.50
CA LEU A 132 5.44 12.38 10.26
C LEU A 132 4.55 12.24 9.03
N ASN A 133 4.96 11.41 8.08
CA ASN A 133 4.15 11.02 6.93
C ASN A 133 4.50 9.58 6.54
N GLU A 134 3.93 9.10 5.44
CA GLU A 134 4.15 7.73 4.96
C GLU A 134 5.59 7.42 4.54
N TYR A 135 6.46 8.42 4.46
CA TYR A 135 7.85 8.25 4.04
C TYR A 135 8.85 8.34 5.18
N GLY A 136 8.43 8.75 6.37
CA GLY A 136 9.29 8.81 7.53
C GLY A 136 8.92 9.87 8.53
N LEU A 137 9.71 9.92 9.59
CA LEU A 137 9.67 10.96 10.62
C LEU A 137 10.84 11.91 10.39
N TYR A 138 10.55 13.19 10.25
CA TYR A 138 11.56 14.20 9.91
C TYR A 138 11.64 15.30 10.94
#